data_0234f62bb31400723f36fd393a4adbc6
#
_entry.id   0234f62bb31400723f36fd393a4adbc6
#
_cell.length_a   1.000
_cell.length_b   1.000
_cell.length_c   1.000
_cell.angle_alpha   90.00
_cell.angle_beta   90.00
_cell.angle_gamma   90.00
#
_symmetry.space_group_name_H-M   'P 1'
#
loop_
_entity.id
_entity.type
_entity.pdbx_description
1 polymer ?
#
loop_
_entity_poly.entity_id
_entity_poly.type
_entity_poly.pdbx_seq_one_letter_code
_entity_poly.pdbx_strand_id
1 'polypeptide(L)' 'MANLNLIKLVLVEQNKTGKWLADTLGKTPSTVSKWCQNSIQPDLNTLDKIAKLLDVDVKDLLNSTEK' A
#
# COMPACT_ATOMS: atom_id res chain seq x y z
N MET A 1 -7.28 17.01 1.10
CA MET A 1 -7.60 15.57 1.04
C MET A 1 -6.51 14.78 1.72
N ALA A 2 -6.86 14.06 2.74
CA ALA A 2 -5.87 13.28 3.47
C ALA A 2 -5.62 11.95 2.77
N ASN A 3 -4.36 11.60 2.59
CA ASN A 3 -3.97 10.27 2.13
C ASN A 3 -3.72 9.42 3.37
N LEU A 4 -4.49 8.35 3.50
CA LEU A 4 -4.41 7.49 4.67
C LEU A 4 -3.30 6.46 4.57
N ASN A 5 -2.81 6.23 3.34
CA ASN A 5 -1.67 5.34 3.16
C ASN A 5 -0.79 5.88 2.04
N LEU A 6 0.45 5.40 2.02
CA LEU A 6 1.45 5.81 1.05
C LEU A 6 1.87 4.64 0.16
N ILE A 7 0.99 3.66 -0.02
CA ILE A 7 1.32 2.45 -0.76
C ILE A 7 1.77 2.78 -2.17
N LYS A 8 1.03 3.65 -2.86
CA LYS A 8 1.39 4.01 -4.23
C LYS A 8 2.74 4.68 -4.30
N LEU A 9 3.02 5.57 -3.35
CA LEU A 9 4.30 6.27 -3.34
C LEU A 9 5.46 5.29 -3.20
N VAL A 10 5.33 4.35 -2.25
CA VAL A 10 6.39 3.37 -2.04
C VAL A 10 6.56 2.47 -3.25
N LEU A 11 5.44 2.06 -3.87
CA LEU A 11 5.53 1.25 -5.08
C LEU A 11 6.29 1.97 -6.17
N VAL A 12 5.98 3.24 -6.39
CA VAL A 12 6.65 4.04 -7.41
C VAL A 12 8.14 4.19 -7.09
N GLU A 13 8.45 4.44 -5.83
CA GLU A 13 9.85 4.60 -5.43
C GLU A 13 10.66 3.33 -5.67
N GLN A 14 10.03 2.18 -5.57
CA GLN A 14 10.71 0.91 -5.76
C GLN A 14 10.53 0.33 -7.16
N ASN A 15 9.92 1.10 -8.07
CA ASN A 15 9.66 0.66 -9.45
C ASN A 15 8.79 -0.58 -9.48
N LYS A 16 7.82 -0.67 -8.57
CA LYS A 16 6.85 -1.75 -8.54
C LYS A 16 5.50 -1.23 -8.97
N THR A 17 4.64 -2.14 -9.45
CA THR A 17 3.30 -1.76 -9.88
C THR A 17 2.25 -2.31 -8.94
N GLY A 18 1.05 -1.72 -8.99
CA GLY A 18 -0.06 -2.26 -8.24
C GLY A 18 -0.43 -3.67 -8.70
N LYS A 19 -0.26 -3.94 -10.00
CA LYS A 19 -0.53 -5.28 -10.49
C LYS A 19 0.43 -6.29 -9.87
N TRP A 20 1.70 -5.95 -9.79
CA TRP A 20 2.68 -6.81 -9.13
C TRP A 20 2.27 -7.09 -7.69
N LEU A 21 1.83 -6.05 -6.98
CA LEU A 21 1.44 -6.21 -5.59
C LEU A 21 0.19 -7.09 -5.48
N ALA A 22 -0.78 -6.88 -6.36
CA ALA A 22 -1.99 -7.69 -6.37
C ALA A 22 -1.66 -9.15 -6.62
N ASP A 23 -0.84 -9.43 -7.63
CA ASP A 23 -0.45 -10.80 -7.95
C ASP A 23 0.28 -11.45 -6.79
N THR A 24 1.17 -10.72 -6.16
CA THR A 24 1.97 -11.26 -5.07
C THR A 24 1.12 -11.56 -3.85
N LEU A 25 0.12 -10.72 -3.58
CA LEU A 25 -0.75 -10.90 -2.41
C LEU A 25 -1.94 -11.82 -2.68
N GLY A 26 -2.17 -12.19 -3.94
CA GLY A 26 -3.35 -12.96 -4.28
C GLY A 26 -4.62 -12.13 -4.25
N LYS A 27 -4.50 -10.84 -4.50
CA LYS A 27 -5.64 -9.91 -4.56
C LYS A 27 -5.88 -9.49 -6.00
N THR A 28 -7.03 -8.84 -6.23
CA THR A 28 -7.30 -8.32 -7.57
C THR A 28 -6.64 -6.96 -7.75
N PRO A 29 -6.27 -6.61 -8.98
CA PRO A 29 -5.73 -5.27 -9.23
C PRO A 29 -6.70 -4.16 -8.85
N SER A 30 -8.00 -4.41 -8.96
CA SER A 30 -9.01 -3.44 -8.58
C SER A 30 -8.93 -3.12 -7.08
N THR A 31 -8.75 -4.14 -6.26
CA THR A 31 -8.62 -3.95 -4.81
C THR A 31 -7.39 -3.11 -4.48
N VAL A 32 -6.26 -3.44 -5.11
CA VAL A 32 -5.03 -2.70 -4.86
C VAL A 32 -5.16 -1.26 -5.34
N SER A 33 -5.83 -1.06 -6.48
CA SER A 33 -6.06 0.28 -6.98
C SER A 33 -6.86 1.13 -5.98
N LYS A 34 -7.85 0.53 -5.33
CA LYS A 34 -8.62 1.24 -4.33
C LYS A 34 -7.76 1.62 -3.12
N TRP A 35 -6.83 0.75 -2.74
CA TRP A 35 -5.89 1.09 -1.67
C TRP A 35 -5.02 2.28 -2.07
N CYS A 36 -4.52 2.26 -3.29
CA CYS A 36 -3.65 3.33 -3.78
C CYS A 36 -4.39 4.66 -3.89
N GLN A 37 -5.68 4.60 -4.19
CA GLN A 37 -6.51 5.79 -4.28
C GLN A 37 -7.07 6.24 -2.94
N ASN A 38 -6.79 5.47 -1.89
CA ASN A 38 -7.31 5.73 -0.55
C ASN A 38 -8.82 5.68 -0.47
N SER A 39 -9.46 4.94 -1.42
CA SER A 39 -10.90 4.70 -1.36
C SER A 39 -11.25 3.72 -0.26
N ILE A 40 -10.44 2.68 -0.12
CA ILE A 40 -10.54 1.74 1.01
C ILE A 40 -9.13 1.48 1.51
N GLN A 41 -9.06 0.99 2.73
CA GLN A 41 -7.76 0.73 3.35
C GLN A 41 -7.59 -0.77 3.55
N PRO A 42 -6.37 -1.30 3.36
CA PRO A 42 -6.11 -2.69 3.73
C PRO A 42 -6.12 -2.80 5.25
N ASP A 43 -6.45 -4.00 5.76
CA ASP A 43 -6.39 -4.21 7.19
C ASP A 43 -4.92 -4.32 7.65
N LEU A 44 -4.73 -4.39 8.97
CA LEU A 44 -3.38 -4.40 9.52
C LEU A 44 -2.56 -5.61 9.07
N ASN A 45 -3.20 -6.77 8.95
CA ASN A 45 -2.49 -7.95 8.48
C ASN A 45 -2.01 -7.77 7.05
N THR A 46 -2.85 -7.19 6.21
CA THR A 46 -2.47 -6.94 4.82
C THR A 46 -1.39 -5.89 4.73
N LEU A 47 -1.50 -4.82 5.53
CA LEU A 47 -0.47 -3.79 5.57
C LEU A 47 0.88 -4.38 5.99
N ASP A 48 0.87 -5.27 6.97
CA ASP A 48 2.10 -5.92 7.40
C ASP A 48 2.73 -6.73 6.28
N LYS A 49 1.91 -7.45 5.52
CA LYS A 49 2.41 -8.22 4.39
C LYS A 49 2.99 -7.31 3.32
N ILE A 50 2.30 -6.20 3.02
CA ILE A 50 2.80 -5.24 2.04
C ILE A 50 4.14 -4.68 2.50
N ALA A 51 4.25 -4.32 3.76
CA ALA A 51 5.49 -3.76 4.29
C ALA A 51 6.64 -4.75 4.14
N LYS A 52 6.40 -6.01 4.44
CA LYS A 52 7.43 -7.03 4.29
C LYS A 52 7.83 -7.23 2.85
N LEU A 53 6.86 -7.23 1.94
CA LEU A 53 7.15 -7.39 0.52
C LEU A 53 7.97 -6.23 -0.03
N LEU A 54 7.73 -5.04 0.48
CA LEU A 54 8.42 -3.83 0.03
C LEU A 54 9.66 -3.51 0.86
N ASP A 55 9.91 -4.33 1.89
CA ASP A 55 11.07 -4.16 2.77
C ASP A 55 11.06 -2.80 3.46
N VAL A 56 9.90 -2.42 3.96
CA VAL A 56 9.73 -1.18 4.71
C VAL A 56 8.95 -1.48 5.98
N ASP A 57 8.91 -0.53 6.89
CA ASP A 57 8.08 -0.64 8.09
C ASP A 57 6.64 -0.30 7.74
N VAL A 58 5.71 -0.89 8.51
CA VAL A 58 4.29 -0.57 8.33
C VAL A 58 4.05 0.93 8.44
N LYS A 59 4.74 1.58 9.35
CA LYS A 59 4.57 3.03 9.54
C LYS A 59 4.98 3.83 8.30
N ASP A 60 5.87 3.27 7.49
CA ASP A 60 6.27 3.92 6.24
C ASP A 60 5.15 3.89 5.20
N LEU A 61 4.17 3.02 5.39
CA LEU A 61 3.03 2.93 4.50
C LEU A 61 1.86 3.78 4.97
N LEU A 62 1.95 4.33 6.17
CA LEU A 62 0.88 5.13 6.73
C LEU A 62 1.23 6.61 6.63
N ASN A 63 0.23 7.41 6.34
CA ASN A 63 0.45 8.84 6.27
C ASN A 63 0.46 9.41 7.68
N SER A 64 1.61 9.89 8.09
CA SER A 64 1.78 10.43 9.42
C SER A 64 1.50 11.94 9.36
N THR A 65 0.27 12.32 9.51
CA THR A 65 -0.15 13.70 9.32
C THR A 65 -0.24 14.51 10.60
N GLU A 66 -0.04 13.90 11.70
CA GLU A 66 -0.17 14.64 12.94
C GLU A 66 0.88 15.68 13.08
N LYS A 67 0.71 16.00 13.04
CA LYS A 67 1.40 16.62 13.01
C LYS A 67 1.29 17.11 13.35
#